data_d6dc55387f703d716d28c53778bd2bf9
#
_entry.id   d6dc55387f703d716d28c53778bd2bf9
#
_cell.length_a   1.000
_cell.length_b   1.000
_cell.length_c   1.000
_cell.angle_alpha   90.00
_cell.angle_beta   90.00
_cell.angle_gamma   90.00
#
_symmetry.space_group_name_H-M   'P 1'
#
loop_
_entity.id
_entity.type
_entity.pdbx_description
1 polymer ?
#
loop_
_entity_poly.entity_id
_entity_poly.type
_entity_poly.pdbx_seq_one_letter_code
_entity_poly.pdbx_strand_id
1 'polypeptide(L)'
;MKKQLKDLKRGETFYGAGIQWTVLDHSRSSQGLPLRTFVVSTDITENRAFDEGNKCDFAASTLRAYLNGEFLRKLEDELGAGNICEYVIDLTADDGLPKYGKDSVKVGLLTMEDYRRHRDILPPIGKWWWTATPYSGLDDYNSRVRYVYTDGGSGHSSAYNGYGGVRPALYLKSEISVSVDDSGEDEQTPEQREMALYEAAVVKFGERAQILMAVEEMSELTKSLLKYVRHEDFNQGDYDAIIASVEEERADVSIMLNQLDVIFGDNSEAEQRKLEHLAAIVEDDDE
;
A
#
# COMPACT_ATOMS: atom_id res chain seq x y z
N MET A 1 -19.83 -0.71 -7.23
CA MET A 1 -20.83 -1.67 -7.80
C MET A 1 -20.32 -3.10 -7.61
N LYS A 2 -21.13 -4.03 -7.09
CA LYS A 2 -20.72 -5.44 -6.88
C LYS A 2 -20.99 -6.29 -8.13
N LYS A 3 -20.05 -7.15 -8.50
CA LYS A 3 -20.17 -8.17 -9.57
C LYS A 3 -19.70 -9.53 -9.05
N GLN A 4 -20.11 -10.60 -9.70
CA GLN A 4 -19.48 -11.91 -9.43
C GLN A 4 -18.12 -11.95 -10.12
N LEU A 5 -17.11 -12.48 -9.43
CA LEU A 5 -15.73 -12.53 -9.94
C LEU A 5 -15.62 -13.26 -11.29
N LYS A 6 -16.46 -14.27 -11.52
CA LYS A 6 -16.53 -15.01 -12.81
C LYS A 6 -16.96 -14.15 -14.01
N ASP A 7 -17.63 -13.01 -13.76
CA ASP A 7 -18.13 -12.11 -14.79
C ASP A 7 -17.10 -11.06 -15.21
N LEU A 8 -16.01 -10.92 -14.45
CA LEU A 8 -14.89 -10.06 -14.79
C LEU A 8 -14.02 -10.70 -15.87
N LYS A 9 -13.58 -9.89 -16.81
CA LYS A 9 -12.68 -10.35 -17.88
C LYS A 9 -11.23 -10.28 -17.42
N ARG A 10 -10.37 -11.00 -18.10
CA ARG A 10 -8.92 -10.93 -17.99
C ARG A 10 -8.45 -9.48 -18.16
N GLY A 11 -7.64 -8.98 -17.23
CA GLY A 11 -7.18 -7.60 -17.17
C GLY A 11 -8.11 -6.62 -16.45
N GLU A 12 -9.38 -7.00 -16.18
CA GLU A 12 -10.25 -6.17 -15.33
C GLU A 12 -9.82 -6.25 -13.87
N THR A 13 -10.13 -5.21 -13.12
CA THR A 13 -9.73 -5.08 -11.72
C THR A 13 -10.93 -5.08 -10.79
N PHE A 14 -10.68 -5.44 -9.52
CA PHE A 14 -11.66 -5.37 -8.44
C PHE A 14 -10.94 -5.08 -7.12
N TYR A 15 -11.71 -4.66 -6.11
CA TYR A 15 -11.22 -4.40 -4.76
C TYR A 15 -11.66 -5.51 -3.80
N GLY A 16 -10.75 -5.87 -2.89
CA GLY A 16 -11.01 -6.80 -1.81
C GLY A 16 -9.84 -6.81 -0.82
N ALA A 17 -10.14 -6.76 0.47
CA ALA A 17 -9.17 -6.67 1.57
C ALA A 17 -8.23 -5.46 1.47
N GLY A 18 -8.78 -4.27 1.10
CA GLY A 18 -8.01 -3.04 0.93
C GLY A 18 -7.02 -3.07 -0.23
N ILE A 19 -7.09 -4.08 -1.11
CA ILE A 19 -6.16 -4.27 -2.22
C ILE A 19 -6.92 -4.29 -3.53
N GLN A 20 -6.39 -3.58 -4.54
CA GLN A 20 -6.85 -3.71 -5.90
C GLN A 20 -6.20 -4.93 -6.55
N TRP A 21 -7.01 -5.81 -7.11
CA TRP A 21 -6.62 -7.06 -7.75
C TRP A 21 -6.88 -7.02 -9.25
N THR A 22 -5.95 -7.53 -10.03
CA THR A 22 -6.09 -7.73 -11.48
C THR A 22 -6.44 -9.19 -11.78
N VAL A 23 -7.49 -9.43 -12.53
CA VAL A 23 -7.88 -10.77 -13.00
C VAL A 23 -6.92 -11.25 -14.08
N LEU A 24 -6.23 -12.35 -13.83
CA LEU A 24 -5.27 -12.93 -14.77
C LEU A 24 -5.92 -14.01 -15.66
N ASP A 25 -6.63 -14.95 -15.06
CA ASP A 25 -7.25 -16.07 -15.79
C ASP A 25 -8.36 -16.73 -14.97
N HIS A 26 -9.24 -17.46 -15.65
CA HIS A 26 -10.28 -18.28 -15.06
C HIS A 26 -10.01 -19.77 -15.36
N SER A 27 -9.73 -20.53 -14.30
CA SER A 27 -9.71 -22.00 -14.43
C SER A 27 -11.13 -22.53 -14.61
N ARG A 28 -11.33 -23.39 -15.60
CA ARG A 28 -12.65 -23.95 -15.93
C ARG A 28 -12.74 -25.43 -15.56
N SER A 29 -13.95 -25.86 -15.19
CA SER A 29 -14.24 -27.29 -15.06
C SER A 29 -14.24 -27.98 -16.41
N SER A 30 -14.29 -29.31 -16.40
CA SER A 30 -14.50 -30.11 -17.63
C SER A 30 -15.79 -29.75 -18.39
N GLN A 31 -16.74 -29.09 -17.72
CA GLN A 31 -18.00 -28.61 -18.31
C GLN A 31 -17.90 -27.11 -18.72
N GLY A 32 -16.71 -26.51 -18.68
CA GLY A 32 -16.48 -25.12 -19.07
C GLY A 32 -16.90 -24.05 -18.07
N LEU A 33 -17.38 -24.42 -16.86
CA LEU A 33 -17.74 -23.49 -15.81
C LEU A 33 -16.49 -22.98 -15.07
N PRO A 34 -16.37 -21.67 -14.77
CA PRO A 34 -15.27 -21.14 -14.01
C PRO A 34 -15.35 -21.65 -12.56
N LEU A 35 -14.30 -22.33 -12.11
CA LEU A 35 -14.20 -22.87 -10.75
C LEU A 35 -13.45 -21.90 -9.82
N ARG A 36 -12.38 -21.33 -10.33
CA ARG A 36 -11.52 -20.38 -9.60
C ARG A 36 -10.88 -19.39 -10.56
N THR A 37 -10.63 -18.20 -10.04
CA THR A 37 -10.04 -17.09 -10.78
C THR A 37 -8.65 -16.80 -10.21
N PHE A 38 -7.65 -16.77 -11.07
CA PHE A 38 -6.29 -16.38 -10.72
C PHE A 38 -6.18 -14.86 -10.75
N VAL A 39 -5.70 -14.27 -9.67
CA VAL A 39 -5.58 -12.82 -9.48
C VAL A 39 -4.22 -12.45 -8.90
N VAL A 40 -3.78 -11.24 -9.17
CA VAL A 40 -2.57 -10.65 -8.61
C VAL A 40 -2.87 -9.24 -8.13
N SER A 41 -2.22 -8.76 -7.08
CA SER A 41 -2.35 -7.34 -6.69
C SER A 41 -1.94 -6.43 -7.85
N THR A 42 -2.70 -5.38 -8.10
CA THR A 42 -2.45 -4.44 -9.22
C THR A 42 -1.14 -3.68 -9.01
N ASP A 43 -0.83 -3.29 -7.77
CA ASP A 43 0.44 -2.69 -7.35
C ASP A 43 1.12 -3.56 -6.28
N ILE A 44 2.32 -3.17 -5.84
CA ILE A 44 2.95 -3.77 -4.66
C ILE A 44 2.13 -3.43 -3.42
N THR A 45 2.03 -4.38 -2.49
CA THR A 45 1.36 -4.18 -1.21
C THR A 45 2.31 -3.64 -0.14
N GLU A 46 3.59 -3.95 -0.28
CA GLU A 46 4.66 -3.52 0.62
C GLU A 46 6.03 -3.82 0.02
N ASN A 47 7.10 -3.33 0.64
CA ASN A 47 8.48 -3.75 0.35
C ASN A 47 8.94 -4.72 1.44
N ARG A 48 9.51 -5.86 1.03
CA ARG A 48 9.99 -6.88 1.97
C ARG A 48 11.12 -7.72 1.36
N ALA A 49 12.04 -8.20 2.18
CA ALA A 49 12.99 -9.22 1.76
C ALA A 49 12.25 -10.50 1.31
N PHE A 50 12.76 -11.15 0.27
CA PHE A 50 12.23 -12.45 -0.14
C PHE A 50 12.52 -13.51 0.93
N ASP A 51 13.75 -13.49 1.46
CA ASP A 51 14.14 -14.35 2.57
C ASP A 51 15.24 -13.69 3.41
N GLU A 52 15.01 -13.56 4.71
CA GLU A 52 16.00 -13.01 5.65
C GLU A 52 17.25 -13.87 5.75
N GLY A 53 17.13 -15.19 5.53
CA GLY A 53 18.25 -16.14 5.44
C GLY A 53 19.00 -16.12 4.11
N ASN A 54 18.62 -15.21 3.19
CA ASN A 54 19.22 -15.03 1.87
C ASN A 54 19.21 -16.31 0.99
N LYS A 55 18.10 -17.04 1.03
CA LYS A 55 17.87 -18.23 0.18
C LYS A 55 16.78 -17.95 -0.85
N CYS A 56 16.98 -18.45 -2.06
CA CYS A 56 16.04 -18.25 -3.18
C CYS A 56 14.93 -19.30 -3.26
N ASP A 57 14.86 -20.22 -2.30
CA ASP A 57 13.79 -21.22 -2.18
C ASP A 57 12.52 -20.57 -1.60
N PHE A 58 11.52 -20.33 -2.44
CA PHE A 58 10.25 -19.74 -2.00
C PHE A 58 9.57 -20.60 -0.93
N ALA A 59 9.57 -21.92 -1.07
CA ALA A 59 8.90 -22.82 -0.13
C ALA A 59 9.41 -22.70 1.31
N ALA A 60 10.69 -22.33 1.49
CA ALA A 60 11.33 -22.15 2.80
C ALA A 60 11.52 -20.68 3.19
N SER A 61 11.05 -19.71 2.37
CA SER A 61 11.33 -18.29 2.57
C SER A 61 10.50 -17.65 3.67
N THR A 62 11.05 -16.60 4.29
CA THR A 62 10.33 -15.77 5.27
C THR A 62 9.14 -15.05 4.62
N LEU A 63 9.24 -14.68 3.33
CA LEU A 63 8.14 -14.07 2.59
C LEU A 63 6.96 -15.03 2.40
N ARG A 64 7.23 -16.28 2.05
CA ARG A 64 6.17 -17.31 1.96
C ARG A 64 5.48 -17.52 3.30
N ALA A 65 6.26 -17.58 4.38
CA ALA A 65 5.71 -17.73 5.72
C ALA A 65 4.78 -16.55 6.10
N TYR A 66 5.18 -15.33 5.78
CA TYR A 66 4.35 -14.13 5.93
C TYR A 66 3.08 -14.18 5.09
N LEU A 67 3.20 -14.47 3.79
CA LEU A 67 2.07 -14.51 2.85
C LEU A 67 1.01 -15.55 3.26
N ASN A 68 1.42 -16.71 3.77
CA ASN A 68 0.50 -17.78 4.21
C ASN A 68 0.23 -17.76 5.73
N GLY A 69 0.68 -16.74 6.42
CA GLY A 69 0.46 -16.49 7.84
C GLY A 69 -0.36 -15.24 8.10
N GLU A 70 0.31 -14.13 8.38
CA GLU A 70 -0.32 -12.85 8.74
C GLU A 70 -1.13 -12.27 7.60
N PHE A 71 -0.56 -12.24 6.40
CA PHE A 71 -1.22 -11.68 5.21
C PHE A 71 -2.47 -12.49 4.83
N LEU A 72 -2.37 -13.82 4.82
CA LEU A 72 -3.51 -14.69 4.53
C LEU A 72 -4.66 -14.48 5.52
N ARG A 73 -4.38 -14.30 6.82
CA ARG A 73 -5.43 -14.05 7.82
C ARG A 73 -6.23 -12.79 7.52
N LYS A 74 -5.55 -11.69 7.15
CA LYS A 74 -6.23 -10.44 6.72
C LYS A 74 -7.14 -10.66 5.52
N LEU A 75 -6.68 -11.44 4.53
CA LEU A 75 -7.50 -11.78 3.37
C LEU A 75 -8.70 -12.67 3.73
N GLU A 76 -8.51 -13.65 4.61
CA GLU A 76 -9.58 -14.57 5.04
C GLU A 76 -10.67 -13.87 5.84
N ASP A 77 -10.31 -12.85 6.62
CA ASP A 77 -11.26 -12.06 7.42
C ASP A 77 -12.24 -11.29 6.52
N GLU A 78 -11.78 -10.74 5.38
CA GLU A 78 -12.62 -9.93 4.49
C GLU A 78 -13.21 -10.73 3.33
N LEU A 79 -12.41 -11.59 2.69
CA LEU A 79 -12.86 -12.37 1.54
C LEU A 79 -13.54 -13.69 1.93
N GLY A 80 -13.39 -14.11 3.19
CA GLY A 80 -13.86 -15.38 3.72
C GLY A 80 -12.88 -16.53 3.45
N ALA A 81 -12.46 -17.23 4.52
CA ALA A 81 -11.46 -18.30 4.49
C ALA A 81 -11.76 -19.41 3.45
N GLY A 82 -13.04 -19.71 3.23
CA GLY A 82 -13.47 -20.71 2.25
C GLY A 82 -13.38 -20.27 0.78
N ASN A 83 -13.07 -19.01 0.50
CA ASN A 83 -13.06 -18.44 -0.85
C ASN A 83 -11.66 -18.38 -1.46
N ILE A 84 -10.61 -18.48 -0.63
CA ILE A 84 -9.20 -18.52 -1.07
C ILE A 84 -8.81 -19.98 -1.31
N CYS A 85 -8.45 -20.30 -2.54
CA CYS A 85 -8.17 -21.67 -2.97
C CYS A 85 -6.69 -22.00 -2.84
N GLU A 86 -6.37 -23.16 -2.33
CA GLU A 86 -5.01 -23.69 -2.38
C GLU A 86 -4.61 -24.04 -3.83
N TYR A 87 -3.36 -23.78 -4.18
CA TYR A 87 -2.80 -24.10 -5.50
C TYR A 87 -1.31 -24.40 -5.41
N VAL A 88 -0.80 -25.01 -6.47
CA VAL A 88 0.61 -25.42 -6.55
C VAL A 88 1.38 -24.44 -7.42
N ILE A 89 2.49 -23.91 -6.88
CA ILE A 89 3.49 -23.12 -7.60
C ILE A 89 4.62 -24.04 -8.03
N ASP A 90 4.99 -23.98 -9.30
CA ASP A 90 6.19 -24.65 -9.81
C ASP A 90 7.41 -23.73 -9.58
N LEU A 91 8.35 -24.19 -8.78
CA LEU A 91 9.56 -23.46 -8.38
C LEU A 91 10.77 -23.85 -9.25
N THR A 92 10.55 -24.39 -10.45
CA THR A 92 11.61 -24.59 -11.42
C THR A 92 12.34 -23.27 -11.65
N ALA A 93 13.64 -23.28 -11.50
CA ALA A 93 14.48 -22.11 -11.68
C ALA A 93 14.43 -21.59 -13.13
N ASP A 94 14.77 -20.32 -13.35
CA ASP A 94 14.68 -19.68 -14.68
C ASP A 94 15.62 -20.29 -15.72
N ASP A 95 16.66 -21.04 -15.28
CA ASP A 95 17.54 -21.86 -16.10
C ASP A 95 16.97 -23.25 -16.43
N GLY A 96 15.76 -23.56 -15.97
CA GLY A 96 15.07 -24.83 -16.21
C GLY A 96 15.42 -25.97 -15.24
N LEU A 97 16.27 -25.74 -14.23
CA LEU A 97 16.60 -26.76 -13.23
C LEU A 97 15.50 -26.88 -12.16
N PRO A 98 14.95 -28.11 -11.92
CA PRO A 98 13.80 -28.31 -11.02
C PRO A 98 14.23 -28.49 -9.54
N LYS A 99 15.31 -27.86 -9.10
CA LYS A 99 15.93 -28.08 -7.78
C LYS A 99 14.98 -27.82 -6.61
N TYR A 100 14.12 -26.80 -6.72
CA TYR A 100 13.24 -26.36 -5.64
C TYR A 100 11.84 -26.98 -5.71
N GLY A 101 11.58 -27.79 -6.72
CA GLY A 101 10.34 -28.57 -6.82
C GLY A 101 9.08 -27.74 -6.96
N LYS A 102 8.09 -28.05 -6.14
CA LYS A 102 6.76 -27.39 -6.13
C LYS A 102 6.32 -27.13 -4.70
N ASP A 103 5.59 -26.05 -4.49
CA ASP A 103 5.01 -25.69 -3.19
C ASP A 103 3.49 -25.53 -3.29
N SER A 104 2.77 -25.96 -2.26
CA SER A 104 1.32 -25.77 -2.12
C SER A 104 1.04 -24.59 -1.20
N VAL A 105 0.32 -23.59 -1.69
CA VAL A 105 0.06 -22.33 -1.00
C VAL A 105 -1.37 -21.85 -1.25
N LYS A 106 -1.86 -20.99 -0.37
CA LYS A 106 -3.06 -20.19 -0.61
C LYS A 106 -2.71 -18.83 -1.21
N VAL A 107 -1.60 -18.23 -0.78
CA VAL A 107 -1.08 -16.97 -1.31
C VAL A 107 0.37 -17.15 -1.70
N GLY A 108 0.69 -16.82 -2.95
CA GLY A 108 2.04 -16.87 -3.47
C GLY A 108 2.44 -15.61 -4.19
N LEU A 109 3.45 -15.74 -5.04
CA LEU A 109 3.88 -14.72 -5.99
C LEU A 109 3.71 -15.30 -7.41
N LEU A 110 3.65 -14.44 -8.42
CA LEU A 110 3.77 -14.90 -9.81
C LEU A 110 5.14 -15.53 -10.04
N THR A 111 5.17 -16.59 -10.80
CA THR A 111 6.42 -17.09 -11.41
C THR A 111 6.82 -16.20 -12.60
N MET A 112 8.06 -16.31 -13.07
CA MET A 112 8.46 -15.65 -14.33
C MET A 112 7.69 -16.18 -15.53
N GLU A 113 7.25 -17.44 -15.49
CA GLU A 113 6.38 -18.02 -16.52
C GLU A 113 4.98 -17.38 -16.49
N ASP A 114 4.38 -17.24 -15.28
CA ASP A 114 3.10 -16.55 -15.12
C ASP A 114 3.19 -15.11 -15.61
N TYR A 115 4.23 -14.38 -15.26
CA TYR A 115 4.46 -13.02 -15.72
C TYR A 115 4.56 -12.95 -17.26
N ARG A 116 5.33 -13.81 -17.88
CA ARG A 116 5.48 -13.88 -19.36
C ARG A 116 4.15 -14.17 -20.03
N ARG A 117 3.36 -15.09 -19.47
CA ARG A 117 2.03 -15.49 -19.99
C ARG A 117 1.01 -14.37 -19.92
N HIS A 118 1.10 -13.49 -18.91
CA HIS A 118 0.12 -12.45 -18.66
C HIS A 118 0.68 -11.03 -18.92
N ARG A 119 1.82 -10.95 -19.61
CA ARG A 119 2.51 -9.68 -19.84
C ARG A 119 1.67 -8.64 -20.58
N ASP A 120 0.76 -9.06 -21.41
CA ASP A 120 -0.15 -8.22 -22.18
C ASP A 120 -1.14 -7.44 -21.29
N ILE A 121 -1.41 -7.92 -20.08
CA ILE A 121 -2.32 -7.28 -19.11
C ILE A 121 -1.62 -6.83 -17.83
N LEU A 122 -0.32 -7.01 -17.72
CA LEU A 122 0.51 -6.59 -16.59
C LEU A 122 1.48 -5.48 -17.04
N PRO A 123 1.01 -4.22 -17.14
CA PRO A 123 1.89 -3.12 -17.51
C PRO A 123 2.99 -2.90 -16.44
N PRO A 124 4.10 -2.23 -16.80
CA PRO A 124 5.06 -1.75 -15.83
C PRO A 124 4.40 -0.83 -14.80
N ILE A 125 4.75 -1.00 -13.52
CA ILE A 125 4.18 -0.24 -12.41
C ILE A 125 5.16 0.80 -11.83
N GLY A 126 6.30 1.02 -12.50
CA GLY A 126 7.33 1.95 -12.01
C GLY A 126 8.11 1.50 -10.79
N LYS A 127 7.78 0.33 -10.25
CA LYS A 127 8.40 -0.30 -9.07
C LYS A 127 8.88 -1.70 -9.46
N TRP A 128 9.98 -2.17 -8.87
CA TRP A 128 10.42 -3.54 -9.07
C TRP A 128 9.84 -4.47 -8.00
N TRP A 129 9.55 -5.72 -8.36
CA TRP A 129 8.87 -6.65 -7.48
C TRP A 129 9.32 -8.09 -7.66
N TRP A 130 9.29 -8.87 -6.58
CA TRP A 130 9.70 -10.26 -6.53
C TRP A 130 8.77 -11.17 -7.33
N THR A 131 9.37 -12.18 -7.99
CA THR A 131 8.67 -13.37 -8.47
C THR A 131 8.98 -14.56 -7.56
N ALA A 132 8.22 -15.65 -7.67
CA ALA A 132 8.53 -16.91 -6.96
C ALA A 132 9.69 -17.69 -7.60
N THR A 133 10.24 -17.24 -8.73
CA THR A 133 11.19 -18.00 -9.53
C THR A 133 12.63 -17.78 -9.05
N PRO A 134 13.35 -18.84 -8.63
CA PRO A 134 14.80 -18.77 -8.40
C PRO A 134 15.55 -18.41 -9.70
N TYR A 135 16.64 -17.64 -9.57
CA TYR A 135 17.44 -17.27 -10.73
C TYR A 135 18.07 -18.49 -11.41
N SER A 136 18.61 -19.42 -10.62
CA SER A 136 19.27 -20.64 -11.11
C SER A 136 19.12 -21.76 -10.08
N GLY A 137 19.12 -22.99 -10.55
CA GLY A 137 19.22 -24.20 -9.74
C GLY A 137 20.65 -24.56 -9.30
N LEU A 138 21.66 -23.85 -9.77
CA LEU A 138 23.05 -24.08 -9.37
C LEU A 138 23.34 -23.54 -7.97
N ASP A 139 24.23 -24.21 -7.22
CA ASP A 139 24.52 -23.87 -5.82
C ASP A 139 25.13 -22.47 -5.63
N ASP A 140 25.94 -22.00 -6.58
CA ASP A 140 26.53 -20.65 -6.56
C ASP A 140 25.50 -19.52 -6.62
N TYR A 141 24.25 -19.82 -7.00
CA TYR A 141 23.17 -18.84 -7.15
C TYR A 141 22.02 -19.06 -6.17
N ASN A 142 22.22 -19.85 -5.11
CA ASN A 142 21.17 -20.22 -4.13
C ASN A 142 20.58 -19.04 -3.33
N SER A 143 21.12 -17.83 -3.51
CA SER A 143 20.62 -16.58 -2.90
C SER A 143 19.99 -15.63 -3.90
N ARG A 144 19.85 -16.01 -5.18
CA ARG A 144 19.37 -15.11 -6.24
C ARG A 144 17.95 -15.45 -6.67
N VAL A 145 17.08 -14.46 -6.60
CA VAL A 145 15.66 -14.56 -6.99
C VAL A 145 15.39 -13.67 -8.18
N ARG A 146 14.56 -14.12 -9.11
CA ARG A 146 14.07 -13.30 -10.21
C ARG A 146 13.10 -12.24 -9.72
N TYR A 147 13.19 -11.07 -10.34
CA TYR A 147 12.25 -9.98 -10.16
C TYR A 147 11.86 -9.36 -11.50
N VAL A 148 10.74 -8.65 -11.51
CA VAL A 148 10.32 -7.77 -12.62
C VAL A 148 10.77 -6.36 -12.29
N TYR A 149 11.44 -5.70 -13.24
CA TYR A 149 11.98 -4.36 -13.08
C TYR A 149 10.92 -3.27 -13.31
N THR A 150 11.29 -2.02 -13.03
CA THR A 150 10.40 -0.84 -13.11
C THR A 150 9.81 -0.60 -14.51
N ASP A 151 10.53 -0.99 -15.56
CA ASP A 151 10.13 -0.91 -16.97
C ASP A 151 9.47 -2.19 -17.51
N GLY A 152 9.27 -3.20 -16.63
CA GLY A 152 8.77 -4.50 -16.99
C GLY A 152 9.83 -5.47 -17.55
N GLY A 153 11.11 -5.09 -17.57
CA GLY A 153 12.22 -6.02 -17.80
C GLY A 153 12.37 -7.00 -16.64
N SER A 154 13.25 -8.00 -16.78
CA SER A 154 13.53 -8.95 -15.71
C SER A 154 14.99 -8.87 -15.27
N GLY A 155 15.21 -9.03 -13.97
CA GLY A 155 16.53 -9.09 -13.37
C GLY A 155 16.58 -10.14 -12.25
N HIS A 156 17.63 -10.13 -11.45
CA HIS A 156 17.73 -10.90 -10.23
C HIS A 156 18.39 -10.11 -9.12
N SER A 157 18.02 -10.40 -7.88
CA SER A 157 18.60 -9.77 -6.69
C SER A 157 18.87 -10.80 -5.60
N SER A 158 19.66 -10.43 -4.61
CA SER A 158 19.84 -11.24 -3.40
C SER A 158 18.54 -11.30 -2.61
N ALA A 159 18.17 -12.48 -2.14
CA ALA A 159 16.91 -12.74 -1.46
C ALA A 159 16.70 -11.90 -0.19
N TYR A 160 17.79 -11.48 0.49
CA TYR A 160 17.70 -10.61 1.67
C TYR A 160 17.40 -9.13 1.37
N ASN A 161 17.34 -8.73 0.09
CA ASN A 161 17.09 -7.32 -0.25
C ASN A 161 15.69 -6.89 0.19
N GLY A 162 15.62 -6.01 1.20
CA GLY A 162 14.37 -5.54 1.80
C GLY A 162 13.58 -4.52 0.97
N TYR A 163 14.13 -4.04 -0.15
CA TYR A 163 13.47 -3.06 -1.04
C TYR A 163 12.62 -3.70 -2.14
N GLY A 164 12.55 -5.03 -2.19
CA GLY A 164 11.75 -5.75 -3.18
C GLY A 164 10.26 -5.62 -2.93
N GLY A 165 9.53 -5.15 -3.92
CA GLY A 165 8.08 -5.06 -3.86
C GLY A 165 7.42 -6.43 -3.81
N VAL A 166 6.39 -6.57 -2.99
CA VAL A 166 5.58 -7.78 -2.89
C VAL A 166 4.29 -7.58 -3.67
N ARG A 167 4.03 -8.43 -4.67
CA ARG A 167 2.77 -8.51 -5.43
C ARG A 167 2.14 -9.88 -5.21
N PRO A 168 1.31 -10.04 -4.17
CA PRO A 168 0.65 -11.32 -3.89
C PRO A 168 -0.21 -11.78 -5.06
N ALA A 169 -0.19 -13.11 -5.30
CA ALA A 169 -1.04 -13.77 -6.28
C ALA A 169 -1.76 -14.95 -5.64
N LEU A 170 -3.03 -15.17 -5.99
CA LEU A 170 -3.83 -16.23 -5.41
C LEU A 170 -4.99 -16.64 -6.32
N TYR A 171 -5.59 -17.78 -6.01
CA TYR A 171 -6.83 -18.21 -6.62
C TYR A 171 -8.01 -17.97 -5.69
N LEU A 172 -9.05 -17.31 -6.20
CA LEU A 172 -10.34 -17.12 -5.53
C LEU A 172 -11.40 -17.99 -6.18
N LYS A 173 -12.40 -18.43 -5.41
CA LYS A 173 -13.62 -19.01 -6.00
C LYS A 173 -14.27 -17.99 -6.92
N SER A 174 -14.62 -18.43 -8.13
CA SER A 174 -15.16 -17.52 -9.16
C SER A 174 -16.57 -16.99 -8.86
N GLU A 175 -17.26 -17.57 -7.88
CA GLU A 175 -18.65 -17.20 -7.53
C GLU A 175 -18.74 -16.13 -6.44
N ILE A 176 -17.62 -15.65 -5.89
CA ILE A 176 -17.64 -14.58 -4.89
C ILE A 176 -18.09 -13.26 -5.52
N SER A 177 -18.77 -12.43 -4.71
CA SER A 177 -19.12 -11.06 -5.07
C SER A 177 -17.96 -10.13 -4.71
N VAL A 178 -17.49 -9.34 -5.68
CA VAL A 178 -16.38 -8.40 -5.53
C VAL A 178 -16.81 -6.99 -5.93
N SER A 179 -16.16 -5.98 -5.39
CA SER A 179 -16.39 -4.57 -5.74
C SER A 179 -15.54 -4.20 -6.96
N VAL A 180 -16.17 -3.70 -8.03
CA VAL A 180 -15.46 -3.31 -9.27
C VAL A 180 -15.21 -1.81 -9.38
N ASP A 181 -15.81 -1.03 -8.52
CA ASP A 181 -15.59 0.41 -8.43
C ASP A 181 -14.75 0.69 -7.18
N ASP A 182 -13.96 1.75 -7.24
CA ASP A 182 -13.30 2.35 -6.07
C ASP A 182 -14.32 2.89 -5.05
N SER A 183 -15.62 2.82 -5.41
CA SER A 183 -16.77 3.01 -4.53
C SER A 183 -17.05 1.79 -3.62
N GLY A 184 -16.09 0.88 -3.45
CA GLY A 184 -16.09 -0.01 -2.30
C GLY A 184 -16.06 0.87 -1.06
N GLU A 185 -17.05 0.70 -0.18
CA GLU A 185 -16.96 1.03 1.23
C GLU A 185 -15.80 0.21 1.86
N ASP A 186 -14.59 0.26 1.29
CA ASP A 186 -13.37 0.09 2.02
C ASP A 186 -13.29 1.34 2.88
N GLU A 187 -13.43 1.17 4.15
CA GLU A 187 -13.11 2.18 5.13
C GLU A 187 -11.67 2.65 4.85
N GLN A 188 -11.55 3.64 3.94
CA GLN A 188 -10.38 4.50 3.99
C GLN A 188 -10.27 4.89 5.44
N THR A 189 -9.13 4.66 6.05
CA THR A 189 -8.95 5.15 7.41
C THR A 189 -9.30 6.65 7.39
N PRO A 190 -9.78 7.22 8.49
CA PRO A 190 -10.04 8.66 8.54
C PRO A 190 -8.88 9.46 7.97
N GLU A 191 -7.64 9.07 8.24
CA GLU A 191 -6.42 9.71 7.75
C GLU A 191 -6.28 9.62 6.22
N GLN A 192 -6.61 8.49 5.61
CA GLN A 192 -6.58 8.32 4.14
C GLN A 192 -7.64 9.15 3.44
N ARG A 193 -8.84 9.32 4.05
CA ARG A 193 -9.89 10.19 3.53
C ARG A 193 -9.49 11.66 3.60
N GLU A 194 -8.88 12.07 4.71
CA GLU A 194 -8.38 13.41 4.90
C GLU A 194 -7.29 13.73 3.88
N MET A 195 -6.30 12.85 3.70
CA MET A 195 -5.24 13.03 2.70
C MET A 195 -5.79 13.16 1.29
N ALA A 196 -6.74 12.32 0.90
CA ALA A 196 -7.40 12.41 -0.41
C ALA A 196 -8.16 13.74 -0.61
N LEU A 197 -8.74 14.30 0.46
CA LEU A 197 -9.37 15.62 0.41
C LEU A 197 -8.33 16.75 0.24
N TYR A 198 -7.19 16.68 0.92
CA TYR A 198 -6.11 17.65 0.79
C TYR A 198 -5.52 17.65 -0.63
N GLU A 199 -5.23 16.47 -1.18
CA GLU A 199 -4.79 16.31 -2.57
C GLU A 199 -5.82 16.89 -3.56
N ALA A 200 -7.09 16.58 -3.38
CA ALA A 200 -8.17 17.08 -4.24
C ALA A 200 -8.30 18.61 -4.15
N ALA A 201 -8.12 19.21 -2.96
CA ALA A 201 -8.15 20.65 -2.78
C ALA A 201 -6.99 21.33 -3.52
N VAL A 202 -5.77 20.81 -3.37
CA VAL A 202 -4.59 21.33 -4.07
C VAL A 202 -4.76 21.25 -5.60
N VAL A 203 -5.26 20.12 -6.12
CA VAL A 203 -5.54 19.96 -7.55
C VAL A 203 -6.63 20.93 -8.03
N LYS A 204 -7.70 21.09 -7.25
CA LYS A 204 -8.87 21.92 -7.64
C LYS A 204 -8.58 23.41 -7.63
N PHE A 205 -7.89 23.89 -6.61
CA PHE A 205 -7.68 25.33 -6.39
C PHE A 205 -6.31 25.82 -6.83
N GLY A 206 -5.34 24.90 -6.95
CA GLY A 206 -3.98 25.18 -7.36
C GLY A 206 -3.04 25.49 -6.17
N GLU A 207 -1.80 25.04 -6.24
CA GLU A 207 -0.77 25.17 -5.18
C GLU A 207 -0.63 26.60 -4.67
N ARG A 208 -0.52 27.58 -5.61
CA ARG A 208 -0.34 28.99 -5.22
C ARG A 208 -1.52 29.52 -4.39
N ALA A 209 -2.76 29.14 -4.72
CA ALA A 209 -3.93 29.59 -3.98
C ALA A 209 -3.94 28.98 -2.58
N GLN A 210 -3.58 27.70 -2.45
CA GLN A 210 -3.51 27.03 -1.16
C GLN A 210 -2.39 27.57 -0.27
N ILE A 211 -1.24 27.94 -0.82
CA ILE A 211 -0.17 28.64 -0.07
C ILE A 211 -0.66 29.99 0.44
N LEU A 212 -1.39 30.76 -0.36
CA LEU A 212 -1.93 32.07 0.07
C LEU A 212 -3.01 31.88 1.13
N MET A 213 -3.88 30.87 1.00
CA MET A 213 -4.89 30.54 2.01
C MET A 213 -4.21 30.17 3.34
N ALA A 214 -3.16 29.35 3.33
CA ALA A 214 -2.41 29.02 4.54
C ALA A 214 -1.85 30.28 5.25
N VAL A 215 -1.38 31.26 4.50
CA VAL A 215 -0.93 32.55 5.08
C VAL A 215 -2.09 33.34 5.68
N GLU A 216 -3.28 33.31 5.05
CA GLU A 216 -4.49 33.95 5.52
C GLU A 216 -4.95 33.33 6.85
N GLU A 217 -5.10 32.00 6.92
CA GLU A 217 -5.55 31.29 8.13
C GLU A 217 -4.55 31.45 9.30
N MET A 218 -3.24 31.39 9.04
CA MET A 218 -2.24 31.70 10.07
C MET A 218 -2.36 33.14 10.61
N SER A 219 -2.77 34.09 9.75
CA SER A 219 -2.99 35.48 10.16
C SER A 219 -4.25 35.62 11.01
N GLU A 220 -5.30 34.87 10.70
CA GLU A 220 -6.56 34.86 11.46
C GLU A 220 -6.38 34.21 12.83
N LEU A 221 -5.66 33.06 12.89
CA LEU A 221 -5.26 32.46 14.15
C LEU A 221 -4.44 33.41 15.01
N THR A 222 -3.47 34.15 14.43
CA THR A 222 -2.67 35.15 15.13
C THR A 222 -3.56 36.20 15.75
N LYS A 223 -4.54 36.71 15.01
CA LYS A 223 -5.52 37.70 15.47
C LYS A 223 -6.37 37.17 16.63
N SER A 224 -6.84 35.93 16.57
CA SER A 224 -7.65 35.31 17.61
C SER A 224 -6.85 35.04 18.88
N LEU A 225 -5.61 34.59 18.78
CA LEU A 225 -4.68 34.45 19.91
C LEU A 225 -4.38 35.79 20.58
N LEU A 226 -4.20 36.87 19.82
CA LEU A 226 -3.99 38.20 20.38
C LEU A 226 -5.26 38.75 21.08
N LYS A 227 -6.45 38.35 20.68
CA LYS A 227 -7.71 38.67 21.41
C LYS A 227 -7.75 37.93 22.74
N TYR A 228 -7.34 36.66 22.77
CA TYR A 228 -7.24 35.90 24.00
C TYR A 228 -6.28 36.54 25.01
N VAL A 229 -5.05 36.85 24.59
CA VAL A 229 -4.07 37.54 25.47
C VAL A 229 -4.60 38.87 26.02
N ARG A 230 -5.28 39.67 25.18
CA ARG A 230 -5.91 40.92 25.62
C ARG A 230 -7.07 40.68 26.60
N HIS A 231 -7.78 39.61 26.49
CA HIS A 231 -8.81 39.25 27.46
C HIS A 231 -8.18 38.89 28.81
N GLU A 232 -7.11 38.09 28.82
CA GLU A 232 -6.37 37.75 30.05
C GLU A 232 -5.80 38.99 30.73
N ASP A 233 -5.18 39.90 29.96
CA ASP A 233 -4.51 41.08 30.51
C ASP A 233 -5.49 42.17 30.94
N PHE A 234 -6.61 42.37 30.25
CA PHE A 234 -7.50 43.53 30.39
C PHE A 234 -8.98 43.21 30.56
N ASN A 235 -9.34 41.95 30.63
CA ASN A 235 -10.72 41.44 30.72
C ASN A 235 -11.64 42.04 29.61
N GLN A 236 -11.12 42.10 28.37
CA GLN A 236 -11.83 42.66 27.21
C GLN A 236 -12.42 41.54 26.32
N GLY A 237 -13.68 41.67 25.95
CA GLY A 237 -14.38 40.76 25.08
C GLY A 237 -15.10 39.60 25.82
N ASP A 238 -15.84 38.81 25.07
CA ASP A 238 -16.52 37.62 25.57
C ASP A 238 -15.57 36.43 25.50
N TYR A 239 -15.27 35.80 26.62
CA TYR A 239 -14.32 34.71 26.75
C TYR A 239 -14.74 33.51 25.90
N ASP A 240 -16.00 33.09 25.98
CA ASP A 240 -16.49 31.90 25.25
C ASP A 240 -16.43 32.13 23.73
N ALA A 241 -16.77 33.33 23.27
CA ALA A 241 -16.66 33.67 21.85
C ALA A 241 -15.19 33.73 21.37
N ILE A 242 -14.27 34.18 22.22
CA ILE A 242 -12.84 34.21 21.92
C ILE A 242 -12.28 32.78 21.82
N ILE A 243 -12.61 31.90 22.77
CA ILE A 243 -12.17 30.50 22.74
C ILE A 243 -12.71 29.78 21.49
N ALA A 244 -14.00 29.93 21.19
CA ALA A 244 -14.59 29.34 19.98
C ALA A 244 -13.87 29.82 18.70
N SER A 245 -13.52 31.12 18.62
CA SER A 245 -12.75 31.65 17.49
C SER A 245 -11.32 31.04 17.41
N VAL A 246 -10.65 30.84 18.55
CA VAL A 246 -9.33 30.21 18.57
C VAL A 246 -9.40 28.74 18.15
N GLU A 247 -10.46 28.01 18.53
CA GLU A 247 -10.66 26.61 18.13
C GLU A 247 -10.88 26.50 16.62
N GLU A 248 -11.72 27.35 16.02
CA GLU A 248 -12.01 27.40 14.60
C GLU A 248 -10.74 27.69 13.78
N GLU A 249 -10.05 28.79 14.07
CA GLU A 249 -8.82 29.16 13.36
C GLU A 249 -7.68 28.13 13.50
N ARG A 250 -7.60 27.43 14.64
CA ARG A 250 -6.64 26.33 14.80
C ARG A 250 -6.97 25.14 13.88
N ALA A 251 -8.25 24.83 13.69
CA ALA A 251 -8.68 23.79 12.78
C ALA A 251 -8.32 24.16 11.33
N ASP A 252 -8.60 25.40 10.92
CA ASP A 252 -8.28 25.87 9.57
C ASP A 252 -6.78 25.86 9.29
N VAL A 253 -5.95 26.33 10.21
CA VAL A 253 -4.49 26.25 10.09
C VAL A 253 -4.02 24.79 10.01
N SER A 254 -4.58 23.87 10.81
CA SER A 254 -4.22 22.44 10.75
C SER A 254 -4.51 21.83 9.37
N ILE A 255 -5.68 22.12 8.79
CA ILE A 255 -6.06 21.69 7.46
C ILE A 255 -5.07 22.25 6.42
N MET A 256 -4.72 23.53 6.53
CA MET A 256 -3.79 24.16 5.58
C MET A 256 -2.37 23.61 5.70
N LEU A 257 -1.88 23.27 6.90
CA LEU A 257 -0.57 22.66 7.08
C LEU A 257 -0.49 21.29 6.39
N ASN A 258 -1.53 20.45 6.51
CA ASN A 258 -1.58 19.17 5.79
C ASN A 258 -1.61 19.36 4.26
N GLN A 259 -2.24 20.43 3.75
CA GLN A 259 -2.19 20.73 2.32
C GLN A 259 -0.80 21.24 1.88
N LEU A 260 -0.05 21.92 2.75
CA LEU A 260 1.34 22.29 2.49
C LEU A 260 2.23 21.04 2.41
N ASP A 261 1.96 19.99 3.18
CA ASP A 261 2.68 18.71 3.08
C ASP A 261 2.43 18.03 1.71
N VAL A 262 1.22 18.17 1.14
CA VAL A 262 0.96 17.73 -0.24
C VAL A 262 1.80 18.50 -1.27
N ILE A 263 2.00 19.81 -1.05
CA ILE A 263 2.71 20.69 -2.00
C ILE A 263 4.24 20.55 -1.88
N PHE A 264 4.76 20.53 -0.65
CA PHE A 264 6.19 20.61 -0.38
C PHE A 264 6.84 19.29 0.06
N GLY A 265 6.02 18.24 0.29
CA GLY A 265 6.44 16.96 0.85
C GLY A 265 6.42 16.95 2.37
N ASP A 266 6.55 15.74 2.92
CA ASP A 266 6.58 15.47 4.36
C ASP A 266 7.70 16.21 5.08
N ASN A 267 7.39 16.82 6.21
CA ASN A 267 8.33 17.58 7.04
C ASN A 267 8.77 16.85 8.33
N SER A 268 8.41 15.56 8.48
CA SER A 268 8.58 14.77 9.72
C SER A 268 10.01 14.77 10.26
N GLU A 269 11.02 14.75 9.40
CA GLU A 269 12.43 14.84 9.84
C GLU A 269 12.77 16.21 10.46
N ALA A 270 12.19 17.27 9.92
CA ALA A 270 12.40 18.62 10.46
C ALA A 270 11.66 18.79 11.80
N GLU A 271 10.45 18.26 11.89
CA GLU A 271 9.64 18.22 13.11
C GLU A 271 10.34 17.44 14.22
N GLN A 272 10.84 16.23 13.92
CA GLN A 272 11.58 15.41 14.88
C GLN A 272 12.79 16.16 15.46
N ARG A 273 13.60 16.80 14.62
CA ARG A 273 14.74 17.62 15.12
C ARG A 273 14.30 18.78 16.02
N LYS A 274 13.14 19.38 15.75
CA LYS A 274 12.59 20.47 16.58
C LYS A 274 12.06 19.95 17.91
N LEU A 275 11.44 18.76 17.92
CA LEU A 275 10.99 18.10 19.15
C LEU A 275 12.15 17.69 20.05
N GLU A 276 13.23 17.16 19.47
CA GLU A 276 14.46 16.85 20.23
C GLU A 276 15.07 18.10 20.88
N HIS A 277 15.08 19.22 20.15
CA HIS A 277 15.54 20.49 20.71
C HIS A 277 14.62 21.03 21.83
N LEU A 278 13.30 20.89 21.64
CA LEU A 278 12.33 21.27 22.67
C LEU A 278 12.48 20.43 23.94
N ALA A 279 12.67 19.11 23.78
CA ALA A 279 12.90 18.20 24.90
C ALA A 279 14.13 18.63 25.73
N ALA A 280 15.24 18.98 25.07
CA ALA A 280 16.44 19.46 25.74
C ALA A 280 16.20 20.78 26.54
N ILE A 281 15.40 21.68 26.00
CA ILE A 281 15.06 22.94 26.71
C ILE A 281 14.20 22.66 27.95
N VAL A 282 13.22 21.78 27.85
CA VAL A 282 12.30 21.44 28.96
C VAL A 282 13.02 20.69 30.09
N GLU A 283 14.00 19.84 29.73
CA GLU A 283 14.79 19.10 30.71
C GLU A 283 15.84 19.96 31.43
N ASP A 284 16.36 21.04 30.78
CA ASP A 284 17.34 21.97 31.39
C ASP A 284 16.71 22.91 32.45
N ASP A 285 15.39 23.09 32.47
CA ASP A 285 14.69 23.97 33.43
C ASP A 285 14.42 23.28 34.81
N ASP A 286 14.79 22.01 35.02
CA ASP A 286 14.59 21.25 36.27
C ASP A 286 15.86 21.17 37.16
N GLU A 287 16.96 21.96 36.89
CA GLU A 287 18.09 22.17 37.78
C GLU A 287 18.04 23.61 38.40
#